data_a86f25ab430e82c256f934230e899ca6
#
_entry.id   a86f25ab430e82c256f934230e899ca6
#
_cell.length_a   1.000
_cell.length_b   1.000
_cell.length_c   1.000
_cell.angle_alpha   90.00
_cell.angle_beta   90.00
_cell.angle_gamma   90.00
#
_symmetry.space_group_name_H-M   'P 1'
#
loop_
_entity.id
_entity.type
_entity.pdbx_description
1 polymer ?
#
loop_
_entity_poly.entity_id
_entity_poly.type
_entity_poly.pdbx_seq_one_letter_code
_entity_poly.pdbx_strand_id
1 'polypeptide(L)'
;MRMLARKLPFYALTFVIAITIDFFIPRLMPGNALDAVLAKAGSQMGSPQALHALEKLYGIDNPASLPVQYGQFWASLLHGNLGTSTSSYPTPVTSVIATALPWTVALVGAATVISFVLGTGIGVLVAWRRGTWLDSLLPVTTFFQAAPYFFLAFLAIELFAVKLGWFPYGLGQNQLDYQTGLAPGHVADVLDHAALPALTIVVASAAGWMVGMRNQMLTTMDEDYVLIAQAKGLPKQKVVWYAARNAILPSVSGFSLAIGFVVSGALLTEIVFSYPGIGFVLYQAVINHDAPLMQGIFLIITVAVLAANLIADFAYLILDPRTRQEA
;
A
#
# COMPACT_ATOMS: atom_id res chain seq x y z
N MET A 1 17.66 19.49 12.95
CA MET A 1 16.43 20.20 13.35
C MET A 1 16.04 21.33 12.39
N ARG A 2 16.93 22.23 11.96
CA ARG A 2 16.62 23.30 10.99
C ARG A 2 16.13 22.77 9.63
N MET A 3 16.68 21.66 9.13
CA MET A 3 16.30 21.05 7.86
C MET A 3 14.84 20.52 7.88
N LEU A 4 14.43 19.86 8.98
CA LEU A 4 13.04 19.44 9.18
C LEU A 4 12.08 20.63 9.28
N ALA A 5 12.46 21.67 10.03
CA ALA A 5 11.66 22.88 10.14
C ALA A 5 11.42 23.58 8.80
N ARG A 6 12.39 23.49 7.86
CA ARG A 6 12.24 23.99 6.49
C ARG A 6 11.31 23.15 5.61
N LYS A 7 11.19 21.84 5.90
CA LYS A 7 10.31 20.93 5.15
C LYS A 7 8.85 20.95 5.64
N LEU A 8 8.61 21.34 6.90
CA LEU A 8 7.26 21.39 7.47
C LEU A 8 6.27 22.23 6.63
N PRO A 9 6.61 23.45 6.18
CA PRO A 9 5.72 24.23 5.33
C PRO A 9 5.39 23.54 4.01
N PHE A 10 6.37 22.83 3.43
CA PHE A 10 6.17 22.03 2.22
C PHE A 10 5.18 20.89 2.47
N TYR A 11 5.33 20.12 3.57
CA TYR A 11 4.39 19.07 3.94
C TYR A 11 2.99 19.60 4.21
N ALA A 12 2.89 20.74 4.91
CA ALA A 12 1.61 21.40 5.17
C ALA A 12 0.93 21.85 3.87
N LEU A 13 1.68 22.46 2.96
CA LEU A 13 1.17 22.86 1.65
C LEU A 13 0.71 21.64 0.83
N THR A 14 1.52 20.59 0.79
CA THR A 14 1.17 19.33 0.11
C THR A 14 -0.10 18.71 0.68
N PHE A 15 -0.24 18.70 2.01
CA PHE A 15 -1.46 18.24 2.68
C PHE A 15 -2.69 19.05 2.27
N VAL A 16 -2.60 20.39 2.31
CA VAL A 16 -3.73 21.26 1.92
C VAL A 16 -4.12 21.03 0.46
N ILE A 17 -3.14 20.93 -0.44
CA ILE A 17 -3.40 20.65 -1.86
C ILE A 17 -4.07 19.28 -2.03
N ALA A 18 -3.53 18.24 -1.39
CA ALA A 18 -4.08 16.89 -1.49
C ALA A 18 -5.52 16.82 -0.97
N ILE A 19 -5.82 17.41 0.18
CA ILE A 19 -7.17 17.48 0.76
C ILE A 19 -8.13 18.32 -0.12
N THR A 20 -7.61 19.38 -0.75
CA THR A 20 -8.41 20.14 -1.70
C THR A 20 -8.79 19.31 -2.92
N ILE A 21 -7.84 18.57 -3.48
CA ILE A 21 -8.09 17.65 -4.59
C ILE A 21 -9.09 16.56 -4.16
N ASP A 22 -8.91 15.98 -2.97
CA ASP A 22 -9.81 14.99 -2.40
C ASP A 22 -11.27 15.49 -2.28
N PHE A 23 -11.45 16.75 -1.90
CA PHE A 23 -12.78 17.37 -1.88
C PHE A 23 -13.44 17.40 -3.26
N PHE A 24 -12.67 17.66 -4.33
CA PHE A 24 -13.20 17.80 -5.69
C PHE A 24 -13.38 16.44 -6.40
N ILE A 25 -12.57 15.42 -6.13
CA ILE A 25 -12.62 14.13 -6.84
C ILE A 25 -14.03 13.54 -6.91
N PRO A 26 -14.77 13.33 -5.80
CA PRO A 26 -16.11 12.75 -5.87
C PRO A 26 -17.12 13.63 -6.61
N ARG A 27 -16.91 14.95 -6.58
CA ARG A 27 -17.79 15.93 -7.24
C ARG A 27 -17.61 16.01 -8.75
N LEU A 28 -16.43 15.61 -9.23
CA LEU A 28 -16.11 15.55 -10.66
C LEU A 28 -16.45 14.19 -11.29
N MET A 29 -16.81 13.20 -10.48
CA MET A 29 -17.22 11.89 -10.98
C MET A 29 -18.58 11.98 -11.67
N PRO A 30 -18.75 11.34 -12.84
CA PRO A 30 -20.06 11.23 -13.49
C PRO A 30 -20.97 10.30 -12.68
N GLY A 31 -22.25 10.67 -12.53
CA GLY A 31 -23.23 9.95 -11.71
C GLY A 31 -23.34 10.50 -10.29
N ASN A 32 -24.25 9.96 -9.51
CA ASN A 32 -24.44 10.31 -8.11
C ASN A 32 -24.76 9.08 -7.24
N ALA A 33 -24.65 9.22 -5.92
CA ALA A 33 -24.95 8.14 -4.98
C ALA A 33 -26.41 7.65 -5.09
N LEU A 34 -27.33 8.54 -5.44
CA LEU A 34 -28.74 8.19 -5.60
C LEU A 34 -28.94 7.25 -6.79
N ASP A 35 -28.29 7.52 -7.93
CA ASP A 35 -28.36 6.65 -9.11
C ASP A 35 -27.85 5.25 -8.81
N ALA A 36 -26.76 5.15 -8.03
CA ALA A 36 -26.20 3.87 -7.60
C ALA A 36 -27.15 3.10 -6.67
N VAL A 37 -27.82 3.79 -5.76
CA VAL A 37 -28.82 3.19 -4.86
C VAL A 37 -30.07 2.76 -5.61
N LEU A 38 -30.57 3.59 -6.53
CA LEU A 38 -31.74 3.28 -7.36
C LEU A 38 -31.47 2.10 -8.29
N ALA A 39 -30.27 2.03 -8.88
CA ALA A 39 -29.89 0.89 -9.70
C ALA A 39 -29.88 -0.45 -8.92
N LYS A 40 -29.56 -0.42 -7.63
CA LYS A 40 -29.59 -1.58 -6.75
C LYS A 40 -30.99 -1.92 -6.22
N ALA A 41 -31.78 -0.90 -5.91
CA ALA A 41 -33.14 -1.07 -5.34
C ALA A 41 -34.18 -1.54 -6.35
N GLY A 42 -33.89 -1.42 -7.65
CA GLY A 42 -34.83 -1.76 -8.72
C GLY A 42 -36.07 -0.86 -8.72
N SER A 43 -37.06 -1.25 -9.51
CA SER A 43 -38.28 -0.44 -9.75
C SER A 43 -39.23 -0.27 -8.54
N GLN A 44 -38.92 -0.89 -7.40
CA GLN A 44 -39.80 -0.87 -6.23
C GLN A 44 -39.73 0.42 -5.37
N MET A 45 -38.73 1.27 -5.55
CA MET A 45 -38.56 2.51 -4.77
C MET A 45 -38.99 3.80 -5.51
N GLY A 46 -39.82 3.71 -6.50
CA GLY A 46 -40.17 4.81 -7.40
C GLY A 46 -41.16 5.86 -6.87
N SER A 47 -41.42 5.98 -5.55
CA SER A 47 -42.26 7.10 -5.08
C SER A 47 -41.41 8.37 -4.95
N PRO A 48 -41.89 9.55 -5.42
CA PRO A 48 -41.16 10.81 -5.29
C PRO A 48 -40.80 11.16 -3.84
N GLN A 49 -41.63 10.73 -2.89
CA GLN A 49 -41.40 10.94 -1.45
C GLN A 49 -40.22 10.12 -0.91
N ALA A 50 -40.05 8.85 -1.36
CA ALA A 50 -38.93 8.01 -0.99
C ALA A 50 -37.61 8.56 -1.59
N LEU A 51 -37.68 9.09 -2.82
CA LEU A 51 -36.52 9.75 -3.46
C LEU A 51 -36.05 10.98 -2.68
N HIS A 52 -36.97 11.92 -2.34
CA HIS A 52 -36.61 13.08 -1.53
C HIS A 52 -36.09 12.71 -0.13
N ALA A 53 -36.62 11.66 0.49
CA ALA A 53 -36.12 11.17 1.77
C ALA A 53 -34.68 10.64 1.63
N LEU A 54 -34.37 9.93 0.55
CA LEU A 54 -33.02 9.44 0.23
C LEU A 54 -32.05 10.59 -0.11
N GLU A 55 -32.45 11.55 -0.94
CA GLU A 55 -31.68 12.75 -1.27
C GLU A 55 -31.26 13.51 0.00
N LYS A 56 -32.20 13.69 0.93
CA LYS A 56 -31.94 14.33 2.22
C LYS A 56 -31.04 13.48 3.12
N LEU A 57 -31.24 12.16 3.13
CA LEU A 57 -30.48 11.23 3.93
C LEU A 57 -29.01 11.17 3.48
N TYR A 58 -28.78 11.17 2.16
CA TYR A 58 -27.45 11.12 1.55
C TYR A 58 -26.80 12.49 1.40
N GLY A 59 -27.49 13.57 1.79
CA GLY A 59 -26.97 14.93 1.70
C GLY A 59 -26.71 15.40 0.25
N ILE A 60 -27.36 14.77 -0.73
CA ILE A 60 -27.21 15.08 -2.16
C ILE A 60 -27.84 16.43 -2.46
N ASP A 61 -28.94 16.75 -1.77
CA ASP A 61 -29.65 18.04 -1.87
C ASP A 61 -29.08 19.06 -0.87
N ASN A 62 -27.77 19.33 -0.97
CA ASN A 62 -27.14 20.38 -0.17
C ASN A 62 -27.16 21.70 -0.96
N PRO A 63 -28.08 22.62 -0.62
CA PRO A 63 -28.24 23.89 -1.34
C PRO A 63 -27.09 24.87 -1.12
N ALA A 64 -26.10 24.52 -0.28
CA ALA A 64 -24.98 25.38 0.02
C ALA A 64 -24.04 25.52 -1.20
N SER A 65 -23.53 26.74 -1.41
CA SER A 65 -22.53 26.99 -2.45
C SER A 65 -21.25 26.19 -2.22
N LEU A 66 -20.52 25.86 -3.29
CA LEU A 66 -19.25 25.10 -3.20
C LEU A 66 -18.25 25.63 -2.16
N PRO A 67 -18.02 26.96 -2.02
CA PRO A 67 -17.12 27.49 -0.98
C PRO A 67 -17.62 27.17 0.44
N VAL A 68 -18.94 27.20 0.67
CA VAL A 68 -19.54 26.86 1.97
C VAL A 68 -19.38 25.37 2.26
N GLN A 69 -19.62 24.51 1.28
CA GLN A 69 -19.39 23.05 1.42
C GLN A 69 -17.92 22.75 1.70
N TYR A 70 -16.98 23.44 1.05
CA TYR A 70 -15.55 23.30 1.29
C TYR A 70 -15.17 23.73 2.71
N GLY A 71 -15.71 24.83 3.20
CA GLY A 71 -15.53 25.25 4.59
C GLY A 71 -16.09 24.25 5.61
N GLN A 72 -17.27 23.70 5.34
CA GLN A 72 -17.88 22.65 6.18
C GLN A 72 -17.04 21.36 6.18
N PHE A 73 -16.51 20.97 5.03
CA PHE A 73 -15.61 19.82 4.91
C PHE A 73 -14.37 19.98 5.78
N TRP A 74 -13.68 21.15 5.72
CA TRP A 74 -12.55 21.44 6.59
C TRP A 74 -12.93 21.47 8.07
N ALA A 75 -14.08 22.06 8.42
CA ALA A 75 -14.57 22.07 9.79
C ALA A 75 -14.79 20.64 10.30
N SER A 76 -15.47 19.78 9.53
CA SER A 76 -15.68 18.38 9.89
C SER A 76 -14.37 17.62 10.07
N LEU A 77 -13.43 17.84 9.16
CA LEU A 77 -12.11 17.21 9.18
C LEU A 77 -11.32 17.59 10.45
N LEU A 78 -11.32 18.86 10.83
CA LEU A 78 -10.63 19.34 12.05
C LEU A 78 -11.25 18.79 13.34
N HIS A 79 -12.55 18.41 13.32
CA HIS A 79 -13.22 17.74 14.41
C HIS A 79 -13.10 16.20 14.37
N GLY A 80 -12.33 15.64 13.41
CA GLY A 80 -12.18 14.19 13.23
C GLY A 80 -13.43 13.48 12.71
N ASN A 81 -14.42 14.22 12.22
CA ASN A 81 -15.66 13.67 11.68
C ASN A 81 -15.53 13.46 10.16
N LEU A 82 -15.43 12.22 9.73
CA LEU A 82 -15.34 11.84 8.31
C LEU A 82 -16.72 11.56 7.70
N GLY A 83 -17.81 11.76 8.47
CA GLY A 83 -19.16 11.48 8.03
C GLY A 83 -19.55 10.01 8.12
N THR A 84 -20.67 9.67 7.49
CA THR A 84 -21.21 8.31 7.39
C THR A 84 -21.11 7.82 5.95
N SER A 85 -20.76 6.54 5.79
CA SER A 85 -20.75 5.88 4.48
C SER A 85 -22.16 5.85 3.90
N THR A 86 -22.30 6.26 2.65
CA THR A 86 -23.60 6.20 1.95
C THR A 86 -23.94 4.78 1.53
N SER A 87 -22.95 3.99 1.16
CA SER A 87 -23.13 2.60 0.72
C SER A 87 -23.37 1.62 1.87
N SER A 88 -22.94 1.98 3.09
CA SER A 88 -23.06 1.15 4.31
C SER A 88 -23.81 1.90 5.44
N TYR A 89 -24.73 2.79 5.07
CA TYR A 89 -25.49 3.59 6.05
C TYR A 89 -26.18 2.71 7.10
N PRO A 90 -26.13 3.07 8.40
CA PRO A 90 -25.63 4.32 9.00
C PRO A 90 -24.18 4.23 9.54
N THR A 91 -23.31 3.39 8.97
CA THR A 91 -21.97 3.12 9.49
C THR A 91 -21.05 4.34 9.32
N PRO A 92 -20.37 4.81 10.39
CA PRO A 92 -19.38 5.87 10.27
C PRO A 92 -18.20 5.45 9.36
N VAL A 93 -17.71 6.38 8.54
CA VAL A 93 -16.55 6.15 7.66
C VAL A 93 -15.33 5.67 8.45
N THR A 94 -15.09 6.24 9.63
CA THR A 94 -14.00 5.82 10.54
C THR A 94 -14.09 4.35 10.91
N SER A 95 -15.28 3.82 11.12
CA SER A 95 -15.49 2.41 11.45
C SER A 95 -15.18 1.49 10.27
N VAL A 96 -15.62 1.87 9.06
CA VAL A 96 -15.32 1.11 7.84
C VAL A 96 -13.81 1.05 7.61
N ILE A 97 -13.13 2.19 7.73
CA ILE A 97 -11.67 2.27 7.57
C ILE A 97 -10.96 1.46 8.66
N ALA A 98 -11.39 1.56 9.93
CA ALA A 98 -10.79 0.83 11.03
C ALA A 98 -10.89 -0.70 10.87
N THR A 99 -11.94 -1.18 10.18
CA THR A 99 -12.10 -2.61 9.88
C THR A 99 -11.21 -3.05 8.72
N ALA A 100 -11.05 -2.22 7.68
CA ALA A 100 -10.31 -2.58 6.48
C ALA A 100 -8.78 -2.36 6.60
N LEU A 101 -8.36 -1.32 7.32
CA LEU A 101 -6.95 -0.94 7.44
C LEU A 101 -6.05 -2.06 7.99
N PRO A 102 -6.41 -2.82 9.03
CA PRO A 102 -5.59 -3.91 9.53
C PRO A 102 -5.30 -4.98 8.48
N TRP A 103 -6.25 -5.29 7.60
CA TRP A 103 -6.07 -6.26 6.52
C TRP A 103 -5.01 -5.81 5.53
N THR A 104 -5.09 -4.56 5.07
CA THR A 104 -4.06 -3.97 4.19
C THR A 104 -2.70 -3.94 4.86
N VAL A 105 -2.62 -3.45 6.10
CA VAL A 105 -1.34 -3.32 6.82
C VAL A 105 -0.71 -4.69 7.05
N ALA A 106 -1.50 -5.70 7.42
CA ALA A 106 -1.00 -7.05 7.62
C ALA A 106 -0.51 -7.67 6.31
N LEU A 107 -1.33 -7.64 5.24
CA LEU A 107 -0.99 -8.24 3.95
C LEU A 107 0.21 -7.53 3.30
N VAL A 108 0.05 -6.24 3.03
CA VAL A 108 1.05 -5.45 2.27
C VAL A 108 2.30 -5.22 3.09
N GLY A 109 2.15 -5.00 4.41
CA GLY A 109 3.27 -4.86 5.34
C GLY A 109 4.13 -6.11 5.41
N ALA A 110 3.51 -7.28 5.64
CA ALA A 110 4.22 -8.55 5.64
C ALA A 110 4.88 -8.83 4.30
N ALA A 111 4.15 -8.67 3.18
CA ALA A 111 4.70 -8.87 1.83
C ALA A 111 5.88 -7.93 1.54
N THR A 112 5.82 -6.66 1.98
CA THR A 112 6.91 -5.68 1.84
C THR A 112 8.17 -6.11 2.61
N VAL A 113 8.01 -6.55 3.85
CA VAL A 113 9.13 -7.05 4.67
C VAL A 113 9.74 -8.31 4.04
N ILE A 114 8.91 -9.28 3.68
CA ILE A 114 9.36 -10.55 3.08
C ILE A 114 10.08 -10.27 1.76
N SER A 115 9.52 -9.44 0.89
CA SER A 115 10.13 -9.11 -0.40
C SER A 115 11.47 -8.40 -0.25
N PHE A 116 11.59 -7.49 0.72
CA PHE A 116 12.84 -6.81 1.02
C PHE A 116 13.92 -7.80 1.51
N VAL A 117 13.59 -8.63 2.50
CA VAL A 117 14.54 -9.60 3.06
C VAL A 117 14.98 -10.63 2.03
N LEU A 118 14.01 -11.21 1.30
CA LEU A 118 14.32 -12.21 0.26
C LEU A 118 15.06 -11.56 -0.92
N GLY A 119 14.58 -10.43 -1.42
CA GLY A 119 15.17 -9.76 -2.58
C GLY A 119 16.60 -9.30 -2.29
N THR A 120 16.84 -8.59 -1.18
CA THR A 120 18.20 -8.16 -0.81
C THR A 120 19.12 -9.34 -0.52
N GLY A 121 18.64 -10.38 0.18
CA GLY A 121 19.41 -11.59 0.46
C GLY A 121 19.85 -12.32 -0.82
N ILE A 122 18.90 -12.52 -1.75
CA ILE A 122 19.18 -13.14 -3.06
C ILE A 122 20.13 -12.23 -3.87
N GLY A 123 19.92 -10.90 -3.85
CA GLY A 123 20.79 -9.92 -4.52
C GLY A 123 22.26 -10.01 -4.09
N VAL A 124 22.52 -10.16 -2.79
CA VAL A 124 23.87 -10.40 -2.25
C VAL A 124 24.44 -11.70 -2.80
N LEU A 125 23.67 -12.80 -2.78
CA LEU A 125 24.12 -14.11 -3.27
C LEU A 125 24.44 -14.09 -4.76
N VAL A 126 23.62 -13.46 -5.59
CA VAL A 126 23.82 -13.33 -7.03
C VAL A 126 25.06 -12.49 -7.32
N ALA A 127 25.26 -11.36 -6.63
CA ALA A 127 26.46 -10.54 -6.78
C ALA A 127 27.75 -11.31 -6.38
N TRP A 128 27.69 -12.03 -5.26
CA TRP A 128 28.83 -12.81 -4.78
C TRP A 128 29.23 -13.93 -5.73
N ARG A 129 28.25 -14.59 -6.36
CA ARG A 129 28.46 -15.70 -7.30
C ARG A 129 28.30 -15.26 -8.75
N ARG A 130 28.76 -14.05 -9.09
CA ARG A 130 28.73 -13.56 -10.47
C ARG A 130 29.45 -14.52 -11.42
N GLY A 131 28.96 -14.62 -12.65
CA GLY A 131 29.49 -15.55 -13.65
C GLY A 131 29.05 -17.01 -13.46
N THR A 132 28.10 -17.27 -12.56
CA THR A 132 27.48 -18.58 -12.37
C THR A 132 26.08 -18.63 -13.00
N TRP A 133 25.44 -19.80 -12.94
CA TRP A 133 24.07 -19.97 -13.40
C TRP A 133 23.05 -19.01 -12.71
N LEU A 134 23.41 -18.47 -11.53
CA LEU A 134 22.56 -17.49 -10.84
C LEU A 134 22.37 -16.19 -11.64
N ASP A 135 23.34 -15.82 -12.47
CA ASP A 135 23.18 -14.65 -13.35
C ASP A 135 22.13 -14.88 -14.46
N SER A 136 21.84 -16.13 -14.81
CA SER A 136 20.77 -16.46 -15.76
C SER A 136 19.37 -16.24 -15.20
N LEU A 137 19.22 -16.05 -13.87
CA LEU A 137 17.96 -15.66 -13.25
C LEU A 137 17.61 -14.18 -13.45
N LEU A 138 18.59 -13.33 -13.79
CA LEU A 138 18.37 -11.89 -13.94
C LEU A 138 17.30 -11.54 -15.00
N PRO A 139 17.26 -12.12 -16.19
CA PRO A 139 16.19 -11.85 -17.15
C PRO A 139 14.81 -12.23 -16.60
N VAL A 140 14.71 -13.34 -15.86
CA VAL A 140 13.46 -13.80 -15.25
C VAL A 140 12.99 -12.81 -14.19
N THR A 141 13.89 -12.33 -13.33
CA THR A 141 13.54 -11.34 -12.31
C THR A 141 13.18 -9.99 -12.90
N THR A 142 13.85 -9.58 -13.99
CA THR A 142 13.49 -8.36 -14.71
C THR A 142 12.08 -8.47 -15.31
N PHE A 143 11.70 -9.64 -15.82
CA PHE A 143 10.33 -9.90 -16.28
C PHE A 143 9.31 -9.71 -15.15
N PHE A 144 9.53 -10.32 -13.99
CA PHE A 144 8.60 -10.16 -12.84
C PHE A 144 8.56 -8.73 -12.30
N GLN A 145 9.65 -8.00 -12.34
CA GLN A 145 9.70 -6.58 -11.97
C GLN A 145 8.90 -5.70 -12.93
N ALA A 146 8.91 -6.02 -14.23
CA ALA A 146 8.19 -5.28 -15.26
C ALA A 146 6.70 -5.65 -15.35
N ALA A 147 6.33 -6.85 -14.88
CA ALA A 147 4.95 -7.33 -14.94
C ALA A 147 4.07 -6.58 -13.93
N PRO A 148 2.91 -6.05 -14.33
CA PRO A 148 1.96 -5.44 -13.40
C PRO A 148 1.47 -6.44 -12.36
N TYR A 149 1.36 -6.02 -11.09
CA TYR A 149 0.91 -6.89 -9.99
C TYR A 149 -0.40 -7.60 -10.25
N PHE A 150 -1.38 -6.89 -10.83
CA PHE A 150 -2.70 -7.47 -11.11
C PHE A 150 -2.65 -8.59 -12.15
N PHE A 151 -1.73 -8.47 -13.12
CA PHE A 151 -1.53 -9.52 -14.12
C PHE A 151 -0.97 -10.78 -13.48
N LEU A 152 0.03 -10.64 -12.61
CA LEU A 152 0.56 -11.77 -11.83
C LEU A 152 -0.50 -12.35 -10.90
N ALA A 153 -1.38 -11.51 -10.32
CA ALA A 153 -2.49 -11.94 -9.50
C ALA A 153 -3.48 -12.83 -10.27
N PHE A 154 -3.89 -12.42 -11.48
CA PHE A 154 -4.77 -13.23 -12.32
C PHE A 154 -4.14 -14.58 -12.71
N LEU A 155 -2.84 -14.56 -13.10
CA LEU A 155 -2.13 -15.80 -13.41
C LEU A 155 -2.01 -16.71 -12.18
N ALA A 156 -1.77 -16.14 -11.01
CA ALA A 156 -1.67 -16.88 -9.77
C ALA A 156 -3.02 -17.51 -9.39
N ILE A 157 -4.12 -16.79 -9.50
CA ILE A 157 -5.47 -17.33 -9.26
C ILE A 157 -5.77 -18.48 -10.22
N GLU A 158 -5.57 -18.26 -11.52
CA GLU A 158 -5.87 -19.27 -12.54
C GLU A 158 -5.07 -20.56 -12.32
N LEU A 159 -3.77 -20.42 -12.01
CA LEU A 159 -2.90 -21.59 -11.85
C LEU A 159 -3.08 -22.27 -10.50
N PHE A 160 -2.95 -21.52 -9.40
CA PHE A 160 -2.84 -22.10 -8.06
C PHE A 160 -4.18 -22.27 -7.36
N ALA A 161 -5.17 -21.40 -7.62
CA ALA A 161 -6.47 -21.50 -6.99
C ALA A 161 -7.43 -22.34 -7.86
N VAL A 162 -7.54 -22.06 -9.17
CA VAL A 162 -8.54 -22.71 -10.04
C VAL A 162 -8.05 -24.07 -10.54
N LYS A 163 -6.86 -24.15 -11.17
CA LYS A 163 -6.38 -25.41 -11.75
C LYS A 163 -5.84 -26.39 -10.73
N LEU A 164 -5.03 -25.90 -9.78
CA LEU A 164 -4.38 -26.77 -8.80
C LEU A 164 -5.19 -26.93 -7.50
N GLY A 165 -6.09 -25.99 -7.19
CA GLY A 165 -6.89 -26.01 -5.96
C GLY A 165 -6.05 -25.92 -4.67
N TRP A 166 -4.87 -25.31 -4.73
CA TRP A 166 -3.96 -25.24 -3.60
C TRP A 166 -4.31 -24.12 -2.62
N PHE A 167 -4.91 -23.04 -3.13
CA PHE A 167 -5.24 -21.84 -2.34
C PHE A 167 -6.66 -21.38 -2.62
N PRO A 168 -7.29 -20.66 -1.69
CA PRO A 168 -8.54 -19.93 -1.96
C PRO A 168 -8.35 -18.92 -3.09
N TYR A 169 -9.39 -18.72 -3.89
CA TYR A 169 -9.33 -17.77 -5.02
C TYR A 169 -9.51 -16.32 -4.61
N GLY A 170 -9.88 -16.03 -3.34
CA GLY A 170 -10.09 -14.66 -2.88
C GLY A 170 -10.67 -14.58 -1.47
N LEU A 171 -11.08 -13.35 -1.07
CA LEU A 171 -11.57 -13.00 0.26
C LEU A 171 -10.44 -12.96 1.32
N GLY A 172 -10.79 -12.56 2.55
CA GLY A 172 -9.82 -12.52 3.67
C GLY A 172 -9.91 -13.73 4.59
N GLN A 173 -11.04 -14.45 4.53
CA GLN A 173 -11.33 -15.63 5.34
C GLN A 173 -12.56 -16.38 4.79
N ASN A 174 -12.77 -17.59 5.26
CA ASN A 174 -13.93 -18.38 4.91
C ASN A 174 -15.22 -17.74 5.48
N GLN A 175 -16.17 -17.41 4.59
CA GLN A 175 -17.44 -16.81 5.01
C GLN A 175 -18.43 -17.81 5.62
N LEU A 176 -18.28 -19.11 5.32
CA LEU A 176 -19.15 -20.16 5.85
C LEU A 176 -18.78 -20.55 7.28
N ASP A 177 -17.52 -20.35 7.68
CA ASP A 177 -17.01 -20.64 9.02
C ASP A 177 -16.39 -19.36 9.62
N TYR A 178 -17.22 -18.30 9.68
CA TYR A 178 -16.77 -17.00 10.14
C TYR A 178 -16.36 -17.06 11.61
N GLN A 179 -15.06 -17.01 11.84
CA GLN A 179 -14.46 -16.94 13.17
C GLN A 179 -13.80 -15.57 13.38
N THR A 180 -13.70 -15.16 14.63
CA THR A 180 -13.03 -13.90 15.02
C THR A 180 -12.00 -14.16 16.11
N GLY A 181 -11.02 -13.25 16.21
CA GLY A 181 -10.00 -13.29 17.25
C GLY A 181 -8.76 -14.09 16.84
N LEU A 182 -7.99 -14.55 17.84
CA LEU A 182 -6.71 -15.24 17.67
C LEU A 182 -6.80 -16.77 17.80
N ALA A 183 -7.98 -17.36 17.58
CA ALA A 183 -8.12 -18.82 17.57
C ALA A 183 -7.24 -19.44 16.48
N PRO A 184 -6.50 -20.52 16.74
CA PRO A 184 -5.58 -21.12 15.77
C PRO A 184 -6.21 -21.44 14.42
N GLY A 185 -7.47 -21.92 14.41
CA GLY A 185 -8.21 -22.20 13.18
C GLY A 185 -8.49 -20.96 12.36
N HIS A 186 -8.87 -19.85 13.01
CA HIS A 186 -9.10 -18.57 12.33
C HIS A 186 -7.80 -18.01 11.75
N VAL A 187 -6.70 -18.01 12.53
CA VAL A 187 -5.40 -17.53 12.06
C VAL A 187 -4.92 -18.35 10.86
N ALA A 188 -5.08 -19.66 10.87
CA ALA A 188 -4.70 -20.52 9.76
C ALA A 188 -5.53 -20.19 8.50
N ASP A 189 -6.85 -20.02 8.62
CA ASP A 189 -7.73 -19.64 7.53
C ASP A 189 -7.36 -18.27 6.91
N VAL A 190 -7.12 -17.26 7.77
CA VAL A 190 -6.66 -15.94 7.32
C VAL A 190 -5.32 -16.01 6.59
N LEU A 191 -4.37 -16.78 7.08
CA LEU A 191 -3.06 -16.97 6.44
C LEU A 191 -3.18 -17.67 5.10
N ASP A 192 -4.07 -18.66 4.98
CA ASP A 192 -4.32 -19.37 3.72
C ASP A 192 -4.90 -18.43 2.66
N HIS A 193 -5.89 -17.61 3.02
CA HIS A 193 -6.46 -16.59 2.13
C HIS A 193 -5.47 -15.45 1.79
N ALA A 194 -4.55 -15.11 2.70
CA ALA A 194 -3.53 -14.10 2.46
C ALA A 194 -2.33 -14.62 1.64
N ALA A 195 -2.12 -15.94 1.59
CA ALA A 195 -0.91 -16.53 1.01
C ALA A 195 -0.73 -16.18 -0.47
N LEU A 196 -1.76 -16.35 -1.29
CA LEU A 196 -1.68 -16.10 -2.73
C LEU A 196 -1.56 -14.61 -3.07
N PRO A 197 -2.35 -13.69 -2.49
CA PRO A 197 -2.14 -12.25 -2.62
C PRO A 197 -0.74 -11.82 -2.18
N ALA A 198 -0.26 -12.28 -1.01
CA ALA A 198 1.07 -11.95 -0.50
C ALA A 198 2.17 -12.45 -1.44
N LEU A 199 2.08 -13.69 -1.93
CA LEU A 199 3.04 -14.26 -2.88
C LEU A 199 3.15 -13.42 -4.15
N THR A 200 2.03 -12.95 -4.68
CA THR A 200 1.99 -12.09 -5.87
C THR A 200 2.77 -10.79 -5.65
N ILE A 201 2.54 -10.12 -4.51
CA ILE A 201 3.25 -8.89 -4.14
C ILE A 201 4.74 -9.19 -3.92
N VAL A 202 5.06 -10.27 -3.19
CA VAL A 202 6.43 -10.65 -2.88
C VAL A 202 7.24 -10.94 -4.14
N VAL A 203 6.73 -11.74 -5.06
CA VAL A 203 7.44 -12.12 -6.29
C VAL A 203 7.78 -10.89 -7.13
N ALA A 204 6.82 -9.99 -7.33
CA ALA A 204 7.04 -8.78 -8.11
C ALA A 204 7.99 -7.80 -7.42
N SER A 205 7.82 -7.57 -6.11
CA SER A 205 8.64 -6.60 -5.36
C SER A 205 10.05 -7.10 -5.07
N ALA A 206 10.21 -8.39 -4.74
CA ALA A 206 11.52 -8.98 -4.43
C ALA A 206 12.48 -8.92 -5.63
N ALA A 207 11.96 -9.00 -6.85
CA ALA A 207 12.75 -8.86 -8.07
C ALA A 207 13.47 -7.50 -8.12
N GLY A 208 12.77 -6.41 -7.81
CA GLY A 208 13.35 -5.06 -7.76
C GLY A 208 14.42 -4.92 -6.66
N TRP A 209 14.14 -5.42 -5.46
CA TRP A 209 15.11 -5.43 -4.35
C TRP A 209 16.36 -6.25 -4.68
N MET A 210 16.19 -7.38 -5.36
CA MET A 210 17.29 -8.25 -5.77
C MET A 210 18.21 -7.55 -6.77
N VAL A 211 17.66 -6.96 -7.83
CA VAL A 211 18.46 -6.26 -8.85
C VAL A 211 19.16 -5.04 -8.25
N GLY A 212 18.45 -4.25 -7.44
CA GLY A 212 19.00 -3.10 -6.74
C GLY A 212 20.19 -3.49 -5.84
N MET A 213 20.01 -4.48 -4.96
CA MET A 213 21.05 -4.94 -4.05
C MET A 213 22.24 -5.57 -4.79
N ARG A 214 21.99 -6.35 -5.85
CA ARG A 214 23.07 -6.89 -6.70
C ARG A 214 23.93 -5.77 -7.29
N ASN A 215 23.32 -4.75 -7.85
CA ASN A 215 24.06 -3.64 -8.45
C ASN A 215 24.89 -2.88 -7.41
N GLN A 216 24.32 -2.59 -6.22
CA GLN A 216 25.04 -1.97 -5.11
C GLN A 216 26.22 -2.84 -4.64
N MET A 217 26.01 -4.15 -4.54
CA MET A 217 27.08 -5.08 -4.17
C MET A 217 28.23 -5.07 -5.16
N LEU A 218 27.95 -5.06 -6.47
CA LEU A 218 29.01 -5.05 -7.49
C LEU A 218 29.86 -3.79 -7.36
N THR A 219 29.25 -2.61 -7.20
CA THR A 219 29.99 -1.37 -6.99
C THR A 219 30.80 -1.40 -5.70
N THR A 220 30.20 -1.90 -4.60
CA THR A 220 30.86 -1.93 -3.29
C THR A 220 32.01 -2.92 -3.23
N MET A 221 31.94 -4.03 -3.96
CA MET A 221 33.03 -5.04 -3.97
C MET A 221 34.32 -4.54 -4.64
N ASP A 222 34.24 -3.51 -5.45
CA ASP A 222 35.41 -2.90 -6.11
C ASP A 222 36.01 -1.73 -5.28
N GLU A 223 35.46 -1.41 -4.10
CA GLU A 223 35.96 -0.39 -3.19
C GLU A 223 37.26 -0.80 -2.47
N ASP A 224 38.15 0.16 -2.23
CA ASP A 224 39.49 -0.05 -1.67
C ASP A 224 39.50 -0.83 -0.35
N TYR A 225 38.53 -0.54 0.56
CA TYR A 225 38.48 -1.24 1.86
C TYR A 225 38.14 -2.73 1.72
N VAL A 226 37.39 -3.12 0.68
CA VAL A 226 37.08 -4.53 0.39
C VAL A 226 38.29 -5.20 -0.20
N LEU A 227 39.02 -4.53 -1.10
CA LEU A 227 40.30 -5.02 -1.67
C LEU A 227 41.36 -5.21 -0.58
N ILE A 228 41.46 -4.25 0.35
CA ILE A 228 42.37 -4.38 1.52
C ILE A 228 41.98 -5.58 2.40
N ALA A 229 40.69 -5.80 2.62
CA ALA A 229 40.23 -6.95 3.39
C ALA A 229 40.57 -8.28 2.72
N GLN A 230 40.50 -8.36 1.39
CA GLN A 230 40.95 -9.51 0.60
C GLN A 230 42.45 -9.70 0.68
N ALA A 231 43.25 -8.62 0.52
CA ALA A 231 44.71 -8.64 0.60
C ALA A 231 45.22 -9.09 1.99
N LYS A 232 44.48 -8.80 3.06
CA LYS A 232 44.74 -9.28 4.42
C LYS A 232 44.37 -10.75 4.64
N GLY A 233 43.87 -11.45 3.61
CA GLY A 233 43.54 -12.87 3.69
C GLY A 233 42.27 -13.19 4.49
N LEU A 234 41.35 -12.24 4.64
CA LEU A 234 40.08 -12.52 5.30
C LEU A 234 39.29 -13.60 4.54
N PRO A 235 38.55 -14.48 5.26
CA PRO A 235 37.69 -15.47 4.64
C PRO A 235 36.66 -14.80 3.71
N LYS A 236 36.41 -15.41 2.56
CA LYS A 236 35.47 -14.87 1.55
C LYS A 236 34.11 -14.43 2.13
N GLN A 237 33.57 -15.20 3.06
CA GLN A 237 32.28 -14.88 3.73
C GLN A 237 32.37 -13.55 4.52
N LYS A 238 33.48 -13.26 5.20
CA LYS A 238 33.69 -12.01 5.91
C LYS A 238 33.81 -10.82 4.95
N VAL A 239 34.52 -11.01 3.84
CA VAL A 239 34.64 -9.97 2.80
C VAL A 239 33.27 -9.61 2.23
N VAL A 240 32.47 -10.63 1.87
CA VAL A 240 31.08 -10.41 1.38
C VAL A 240 30.24 -9.69 2.42
N TRP A 241 30.33 -10.07 3.69
CA TRP A 241 29.60 -9.41 4.77
C TRP A 241 29.99 -7.93 4.91
N TYR A 242 31.29 -7.59 4.82
CA TYR A 242 31.74 -6.19 4.85
C TYR A 242 31.18 -5.39 3.66
N ALA A 243 31.20 -5.96 2.47
CA ALA A 243 30.62 -5.33 1.29
C ALA A 243 29.10 -5.17 1.44
N ALA A 244 28.37 -6.23 1.83
CA ALA A 244 26.92 -6.23 1.97
C ALA A 244 26.40 -5.20 2.99
N ARG A 245 27.12 -5.07 4.12
CA ARG A 245 26.76 -4.10 5.17
C ARG A 245 26.75 -2.65 4.68
N ASN A 246 27.63 -2.30 3.76
CA ASN A 246 27.66 -0.95 3.17
C ASN A 246 26.75 -0.85 1.95
N ALA A 247 26.70 -1.88 1.12
CA ALA A 247 25.85 -1.94 -0.06
C ALA A 247 24.34 -1.87 0.24
N ILE A 248 23.90 -2.31 1.44
CA ILE A 248 22.49 -2.32 1.81
C ILE A 248 21.94 -0.93 2.17
N LEU A 249 22.78 0.06 2.49
CA LEU A 249 22.31 1.36 2.98
C LEU A 249 21.29 2.05 2.07
N PRO A 250 21.49 2.15 0.73
CA PRO A 250 20.48 2.70 -0.16
C PRO A 250 19.18 1.90 -0.17
N SER A 251 19.28 0.55 -0.06
CA SER A 251 18.12 -0.33 -0.01
C SER A 251 17.31 -0.15 1.28
N VAL A 252 17.96 0.07 2.43
CA VAL A 252 17.28 0.38 3.71
C VAL A 252 16.50 1.69 3.63
N SER A 253 17.08 2.70 2.99
CA SER A 253 16.40 3.98 2.75
C SER A 253 15.16 3.79 1.87
N GLY A 254 15.29 3.06 0.77
CA GLY A 254 14.16 2.71 -0.10
C GLY A 254 13.09 1.89 0.63
N PHE A 255 13.49 0.97 1.52
CA PHE A 255 12.56 0.18 2.34
C PHE A 255 11.77 1.04 3.33
N SER A 256 12.40 2.05 3.94
CA SER A 256 11.70 3.00 4.82
C SER A 256 10.59 3.74 4.07
N LEU A 257 10.83 4.13 2.82
CA LEU A 257 9.80 4.70 1.95
C LEU A 257 8.72 3.68 1.61
N ALA A 258 9.11 2.46 1.24
CA ALA A 258 8.16 1.40 0.88
C ALA A 258 7.19 1.08 2.02
N ILE A 259 7.66 1.02 3.27
CA ILE A 259 6.79 0.83 4.46
C ILE A 259 5.75 1.95 4.55
N GLY A 260 6.11 3.16 4.21
CA GLY A 260 5.17 4.26 4.23
C GLY A 260 4.04 4.14 3.22
N PHE A 261 4.31 3.52 2.09
CA PHE A 261 3.28 3.25 1.10
C PHE A 261 2.39 2.03 1.41
N VAL A 262 2.69 1.27 2.47
CA VAL A 262 1.88 0.10 2.87
C VAL A 262 0.41 0.46 3.08
N VAL A 263 0.14 1.61 3.69
CA VAL A 263 -1.25 2.06 3.96
C VAL A 263 -2.02 2.38 2.67
N SER A 264 -1.33 2.81 1.61
CA SER A 264 -1.99 3.02 0.31
C SER A 264 -2.39 1.70 -0.36
N GLY A 265 -1.88 0.58 0.17
CA GLY A 265 -2.22 -0.76 -0.24
C GLY A 265 -1.66 -1.17 -1.60
N ALA A 266 -1.84 -2.45 -1.88
CA ALA A 266 -1.69 -2.98 -3.22
C ALA A 266 -3.09 -2.99 -3.88
N LEU A 267 -3.63 -1.81 -4.18
CA LEU A 267 -5.00 -1.57 -4.61
C LEU A 267 -5.51 -2.63 -5.59
N LEU A 268 -4.80 -2.82 -6.70
CA LEU A 268 -5.23 -3.77 -7.73
C LEU A 268 -5.15 -5.23 -7.27
N THR A 269 -4.20 -5.58 -6.42
CA THR A 269 -4.11 -6.93 -5.84
C THR A 269 -5.30 -7.19 -4.91
N GLU A 270 -5.63 -6.24 -4.03
CA GLU A 270 -6.77 -6.36 -3.13
C GLU A 270 -8.10 -6.46 -3.91
N ILE A 271 -8.25 -5.72 -5.01
CA ILE A 271 -9.43 -5.81 -5.88
C ILE A 271 -9.53 -7.19 -6.54
N VAL A 272 -8.45 -7.66 -7.15
CA VAL A 272 -8.43 -8.94 -7.91
C VAL A 272 -8.75 -10.12 -6.99
N PHE A 273 -8.20 -10.12 -5.77
CA PHE A 273 -8.48 -11.15 -4.77
C PHE A 273 -9.73 -10.87 -3.93
N SER A 274 -10.46 -9.77 -4.15
CA SER A 274 -11.56 -9.33 -3.28
C SER A 274 -11.15 -9.32 -1.80
N TYR A 275 -9.89 -8.99 -1.52
CA TYR A 275 -9.32 -9.00 -0.17
C TYR A 275 -9.84 -7.78 0.61
N PRO A 276 -10.33 -7.92 1.86
CA PRO A 276 -11.10 -6.89 2.57
C PRO A 276 -10.25 -5.71 3.08
N GLY A 277 -9.27 -5.29 2.30
CA GLY A 277 -8.39 -4.17 2.59
C GLY A 277 -8.92 -2.82 2.12
N ILE A 278 -8.14 -1.76 2.40
CA ILE A 278 -8.47 -0.36 2.05
C ILE A 278 -8.65 -0.19 0.53
N GLY A 279 -7.84 -0.87 -0.28
CA GLY A 279 -7.93 -0.79 -1.74
C GLY A 279 -9.23 -1.37 -2.29
N PHE A 280 -9.67 -2.51 -1.77
CA PHE A 280 -10.94 -3.10 -2.15
C PHE A 280 -12.13 -2.24 -1.68
N VAL A 281 -12.06 -1.72 -0.45
CA VAL A 281 -13.10 -0.82 0.08
C VAL A 281 -13.16 0.49 -0.71
N LEU A 282 -12.02 1.06 -1.11
CA LEU A 282 -11.98 2.22 -2.00
C LEU A 282 -12.65 1.93 -3.35
N TYR A 283 -12.34 0.80 -3.96
CA TYR A 283 -12.97 0.37 -5.21
C TYR A 283 -14.50 0.29 -5.07
N GLN A 284 -14.98 -0.32 -3.98
CA GLN A 284 -16.42 -0.39 -3.68
C GLN A 284 -17.02 1.00 -3.46
N ALA A 285 -16.32 1.90 -2.77
CA ALA A 285 -16.76 3.27 -2.56
C ALA A 285 -16.89 4.03 -3.90
N VAL A 286 -15.93 3.85 -4.82
CA VAL A 286 -15.97 4.45 -6.16
C VAL A 286 -17.18 3.97 -6.97
N ILE A 287 -17.40 2.64 -7.04
CA ILE A 287 -18.51 2.07 -7.80
C ILE A 287 -19.88 2.48 -7.22
N ASN A 288 -19.96 2.61 -5.90
CA ASN A 288 -21.18 2.99 -5.21
C ASN A 288 -21.35 4.51 -5.06
N HIS A 289 -20.44 5.33 -5.61
CA HIS A 289 -20.43 6.78 -5.46
C HIS A 289 -20.50 7.25 -3.99
N ASP A 290 -19.82 6.52 -3.09
CA ASP A 290 -19.75 6.82 -1.66
C ASP A 290 -18.71 7.92 -1.40
N ALA A 291 -19.11 9.17 -1.62
CA ALA A 291 -18.20 10.31 -1.51
C ALA A 291 -17.56 10.45 -0.12
N PRO A 292 -18.31 10.34 1.01
CA PRO A 292 -17.68 10.42 2.33
C PRO A 292 -16.64 9.33 2.57
N LEU A 293 -16.92 8.09 2.13
CA LEU A 293 -15.98 6.97 2.30
C LEU A 293 -14.73 7.14 1.43
N MET A 294 -14.88 7.56 0.17
CA MET A 294 -13.75 7.90 -0.71
C MET A 294 -12.86 8.97 -0.08
N GLN A 295 -13.45 10.09 0.36
CA GLN A 295 -12.72 11.18 1.00
C GLN A 295 -12.00 10.74 2.28
N GLY A 296 -12.65 9.94 3.11
CA GLY A 296 -12.04 9.38 4.32
C GLY A 296 -10.83 8.50 4.02
N ILE A 297 -10.92 7.63 3.00
CA ILE A 297 -9.81 6.75 2.59
C ILE A 297 -8.66 7.57 2.00
N PHE A 298 -8.92 8.50 1.08
CA PHE A 298 -7.87 9.34 0.49
C PHE A 298 -7.18 10.20 1.55
N LEU A 299 -7.90 10.71 2.55
CA LEU A 299 -7.30 11.41 3.68
C LEU A 299 -6.32 10.52 4.44
N ILE A 300 -6.73 9.29 4.81
CA ILE A 300 -5.88 8.37 5.57
C ILE A 300 -4.63 8.00 4.75
N ILE A 301 -4.79 7.73 3.45
CA ILE A 301 -3.66 7.47 2.55
C ILE A 301 -2.72 8.69 2.50
N THR A 302 -3.26 9.91 2.33
CA THR A 302 -2.46 11.14 2.29
C THR A 302 -1.67 11.34 3.58
N VAL A 303 -2.31 11.20 4.74
CA VAL A 303 -1.66 11.32 6.05
C VAL A 303 -0.57 10.25 6.21
N ALA A 304 -0.87 9.01 5.84
CA ALA A 304 0.08 7.91 5.94
C ALA A 304 1.31 8.12 5.06
N VAL A 305 1.12 8.54 3.80
CA VAL A 305 2.22 8.81 2.86
C VAL A 305 3.08 10.00 3.34
N LEU A 306 2.46 11.07 3.81
CA LEU A 306 3.20 12.23 4.34
C LEU A 306 3.97 11.87 5.62
N ALA A 307 3.35 11.11 6.53
CA ALA A 307 4.01 10.62 7.74
C ALA A 307 5.21 9.71 7.41
N ALA A 308 5.04 8.82 6.43
CA ALA A 308 6.10 7.96 5.96
C ALA A 308 7.28 8.72 5.35
N ASN A 309 7.01 9.71 4.50
CA ASN A 309 8.05 10.56 3.94
C ASN A 309 8.78 11.33 5.06
N LEU A 310 8.06 11.82 6.07
CA LEU A 310 8.66 12.48 7.22
C LEU A 310 9.55 11.52 8.03
N ILE A 311 9.09 10.28 8.26
CA ILE A 311 9.88 9.23 8.93
C ILE A 311 11.13 8.89 8.11
N ALA A 312 11.01 8.77 6.79
CA ALA A 312 12.14 8.52 5.91
C ALA A 312 13.15 9.66 5.96
N ASP A 313 12.70 10.92 5.95
CA ASP A 313 13.58 12.09 6.12
C ASP A 313 14.34 12.06 7.47
N PHE A 314 13.65 11.63 8.53
CA PHE A 314 14.28 11.41 9.83
C PHE A 314 15.32 10.29 9.80
N ALA A 315 15.00 9.18 9.17
CA ALA A 315 15.91 8.04 9.03
C ALA A 315 17.18 8.44 8.25
N TYR A 316 17.05 9.23 7.17
CA TYR A 316 18.20 9.77 6.44
C TYR A 316 19.11 10.63 7.32
N LEU A 317 18.54 11.51 8.16
CA LEU A 317 19.33 12.35 9.07
C LEU A 317 20.11 11.55 10.12
N ILE A 318 19.60 10.37 10.49
CA ILE A 318 20.25 9.48 11.47
C ILE A 318 21.32 8.63 10.78
N LEU A 319 21.02 8.08 9.61
CA LEU A 319 21.86 7.11 8.91
C LEU A 319 23.02 7.75 8.13
N ASP A 320 22.85 8.97 7.62
CA ASP A 320 23.88 9.68 6.85
C ASP A 320 24.51 10.82 7.66
N PRO A 321 25.72 10.60 8.26
CA PRO A 321 26.43 11.61 9.02
C PRO A 321 26.86 12.83 8.16
N ARG A 322 26.97 12.70 6.83
CA ARG A 322 27.41 13.75 5.92
C ARG A 322 26.36 14.85 5.78
N THR A 323 25.08 14.50 5.86
CA THR A 323 23.98 15.45 5.84
C THR A 323 23.89 16.32 7.11
N ARG A 324 24.59 15.93 8.20
CA ARG A 324 24.68 16.73 9.44
C ARG A 324 25.60 17.94 9.30
N GLN A 325 26.51 17.97 8.34
CA GLN A 325 27.46 19.08 8.17
C GLN A 325 26.91 20.22 7.33
N GLU A 326 25.85 20.00 6.54
CA GLU A 326 25.20 21.01 5.72
C GLU A 326 23.91 21.59 6.35
N ALA A 327 23.50 21.11 7.53
CA ALA A 327 22.29 21.51 8.26
C ALA A 327 22.59 22.44 9.44
#